data_ce2411a9c997346fc6d5e9b0741e7157
#
_entry.id   ce2411a9c997346fc6d5e9b0741e7157
#
_cell.length_a   1.000
_cell.length_b   1.000
_cell.length_c   1.000
_cell.angle_alpha   90.00
_cell.angle_beta   90.00
_cell.angle_gamma   90.00
#
_symmetry.space_group_name_H-M   'P 1'
#
loop_
_entity.id
_entity.type
_entity.pdbx_description
1 polymer ?
#
loop_
_entity_poly.entity_id
_entity_poly.type
_entity_poly.pdbx_seq_one_letter_code
_entity_poly.pdbx_strand_id
1 'polypeptide(L)'
;RPLAIDKKFDFFNPKVGLNWNINSNHRIYASFSVAQKEPTRNNYTDGNPDSYPKAEKLLDYEAGYTFATHWLTAGANFYYMDYTDQLVLTGALNDIGEALTENVPDSYRMGIELMLGIKPCKWFQWDINATWSKNRIKNFVENIPIYDDDWNLLDVASVSHKSTRIAFSPDFLLNNRFAFTYQGFEASLQSQFVGKQYMTNAEVEAL
;
A
#
# COMPACT_ATOMS: atom_id res chain seq x y z
N ARG A 1 12.69 -30.32 -0.72
CA ARG A 1 13.29 -30.30 0.63
C ARG A 1 12.14 -30.30 1.65
N PRO A 2 12.08 -31.23 2.63
CA PRO A 2 11.09 -31.13 3.68
C PRO A 2 11.39 -29.90 4.54
N LEU A 3 10.49 -28.91 4.51
CA LEU A 3 10.57 -27.74 5.37
C LEU A 3 10.05 -28.13 6.75
N ALA A 4 10.94 -28.34 7.71
CA ALA A 4 10.60 -28.48 9.12
C ALA A 4 10.88 -27.14 9.81
N ILE A 5 9.91 -26.22 9.72
CA ILE A 5 10.00 -24.91 10.37
C ILE A 5 9.00 -24.90 11.52
N ASP A 6 9.52 -24.73 12.72
CA ASP A 6 8.74 -24.47 13.94
C ASP A 6 9.18 -23.11 14.49
N LYS A 7 8.39 -22.06 14.21
CA LYS A 7 8.63 -20.70 14.69
C LYS A 7 7.39 -20.18 15.42
N LYS A 8 7.60 -19.63 16.59
CA LYS A 8 6.58 -18.95 17.38
C LYS A 8 6.80 -17.45 17.28
N PHE A 9 5.71 -16.73 17.03
CA PHE A 9 5.69 -15.28 17.01
C PHE A 9 4.75 -14.77 18.12
N ASP A 10 5.26 -13.87 18.94
CA ASP A 10 4.48 -13.18 19.97
C ASP A 10 4.52 -11.69 19.65
N PHE A 11 3.35 -11.09 19.36
CA PHE A 11 3.23 -9.71 18.92
C PHE A 11 2.46 -8.88 19.96
N PHE A 12 2.92 -7.64 20.14
CA PHE A 12 2.18 -6.60 20.86
C PHE A 12 1.83 -5.48 19.89
N ASN A 13 0.53 -5.33 19.57
CA ASN A 13 0.00 -4.43 18.57
C ASN A 13 -0.91 -3.37 19.22
N PRO A 14 -0.37 -2.38 19.97
CA PRO A 14 -1.13 -1.32 20.59
C PRO A 14 -1.72 -0.37 19.56
N LYS A 15 -2.91 0.17 19.88
CA LYS A 15 -3.55 1.23 19.12
C LYS A 15 -4.11 2.28 20.07
N VAL A 16 -3.86 3.55 19.75
CA VAL A 16 -4.44 4.70 20.45
C VAL A 16 -5.00 5.69 19.44
N GLY A 17 -6.11 6.32 19.77
CA GLY A 17 -6.73 7.33 18.91
C GLY A 17 -7.46 8.37 19.72
N LEU A 18 -7.49 9.58 19.19
CA LEU A 18 -8.24 10.71 19.70
C LEU A 18 -9.22 11.18 18.62
N ASN A 19 -10.45 11.41 19.00
CA ASN A 19 -11.49 11.97 18.15
C ASN A 19 -12.14 13.17 18.86
N TRP A 20 -12.10 14.31 18.20
CA TRP A 20 -12.66 15.54 18.74
C TRP A 20 -13.70 16.13 17.79
N ASN A 21 -14.95 16.15 18.23
CA ASN A 21 -16.04 16.85 17.57
C ASN A 21 -16.02 18.31 18.07
N ILE A 22 -15.46 19.21 17.25
CA ILE A 22 -15.39 20.65 17.57
C ILE A 22 -16.82 21.21 17.69
N ASN A 23 -17.69 20.78 16.77
CA ASN A 23 -19.12 21.03 16.76
C ASN A 23 -19.83 19.97 15.88
N SER A 24 -21.12 20.16 15.57
CA SER A 24 -21.91 19.23 14.75
C SER A 24 -21.38 19.03 13.32
N ASN A 25 -20.59 19.98 12.81
CA ASN A 25 -20.14 19.99 11.43
C ASN A 25 -18.65 19.67 11.29
N HIS A 26 -17.86 19.83 12.34
CA HIS A 26 -16.40 19.76 12.30
C HIS A 26 -15.86 18.69 13.24
N ARG A 27 -15.09 17.76 12.70
CA ARG A 27 -14.43 16.68 13.43
C ARG A 27 -12.96 16.61 13.05
N ILE A 28 -12.10 16.43 14.04
CA ILE A 28 -10.68 16.13 13.89
C ILE A 28 -10.43 14.77 14.56
N TYR A 29 -9.53 13.99 13.98
CA TYR A 29 -9.00 12.80 14.64
C TYR A 29 -7.50 12.67 14.44
N ALA A 30 -6.86 11.95 15.34
CA ALA A 30 -5.51 11.47 15.21
C ALA A 30 -5.41 10.07 15.79
N SER A 31 -4.62 9.20 15.17
CA SER A 31 -4.36 7.85 15.64
C SER A 31 -2.92 7.43 15.46
N PHE A 32 -2.48 6.54 16.33
CA PHE A 32 -1.22 5.82 16.23
C PHE A 32 -1.49 4.34 16.46
N SER A 33 -0.91 3.49 15.63
CA SER A 33 -0.99 2.04 15.81
C SER A 33 0.33 1.34 15.49
N VAL A 34 0.55 0.23 16.16
CA VAL A 34 1.59 -0.74 15.83
C VAL A 34 0.91 -1.98 15.30
N ALA A 35 1.34 -2.45 14.15
CA ALA A 35 0.91 -3.73 13.58
C ALA A 35 2.13 -4.59 13.25
N GLN A 36 2.04 -5.88 13.53
CA GLN A 36 3.07 -6.85 13.20
C GLN A 36 2.40 -8.04 12.54
N LYS A 37 3.07 -8.63 11.55
CA LYS A 37 2.56 -9.75 10.77
C LYS A 37 3.66 -10.78 10.57
N GLU A 38 3.34 -12.03 10.85
CA GLU A 38 4.21 -13.16 10.55
C GLU A 38 4.26 -13.44 9.04
N PRO A 39 5.38 -13.98 8.52
CA PRO A 39 5.44 -14.47 7.16
C PRO A 39 4.47 -15.63 6.93
N THR A 40 3.89 -15.68 5.76
CA THR A 40 3.02 -16.80 5.35
C THR A 40 3.87 -18.04 5.00
N ARG A 41 3.23 -19.21 4.88
CA ARG A 41 3.89 -20.43 4.44
C ARG A 41 4.64 -20.22 3.11
N ASN A 42 4.02 -19.56 2.15
CA ASN A 42 4.62 -19.34 0.82
C ASN A 42 5.91 -18.52 0.89
N ASN A 43 6.00 -17.55 1.82
CA ASN A 43 7.24 -16.80 2.00
C ASN A 43 8.42 -17.70 2.43
N TYR A 44 8.16 -18.84 3.11
CA TYR A 44 9.18 -19.80 3.49
C TYR A 44 9.48 -20.83 2.40
N THR A 45 8.45 -21.26 1.62
CA THR A 45 8.62 -22.29 0.59
C THR A 45 9.27 -21.76 -0.67
N ASP A 46 8.92 -20.52 -1.04
CA ASP A 46 9.26 -19.91 -2.31
C ASP A 46 10.37 -18.85 -2.18
N GLY A 47 10.72 -18.49 -0.94
CA GLY A 47 11.79 -17.54 -0.64
C GLY A 47 13.19 -18.11 -0.84
N ASN A 48 14.20 -17.27 -0.61
CA ASN A 48 15.59 -17.69 -0.65
C ASN A 48 15.86 -18.82 0.38
N PRO A 49 16.34 -20.00 -0.06
CA PRO A 49 16.60 -21.13 0.84
C PRO A 49 17.65 -20.84 1.92
N ASP A 50 18.50 -19.83 1.72
CA ASP A 50 19.57 -19.45 2.65
C ASP A 50 19.16 -18.33 3.62
N SER A 51 17.96 -17.74 3.43
CA SER A 51 17.44 -16.66 4.27
C SER A 51 15.96 -16.84 4.59
N TYR A 52 15.67 -17.09 5.88
CA TYR A 52 14.27 -17.16 6.32
C TYR A 52 13.64 -15.78 6.38
N PRO A 53 12.37 -15.66 5.95
CA PRO A 53 11.65 -14.41 6.04
C PRO A 53 11.44 -13.99 7.50
N LYS A 54 11.45 -12.67 7.72
CA LYS A 54 11.22 -12.04 9.02
C LYS A 54 9.78 -11.52 9.10
N ALA A 55 9.30 -11.37 10.35
CA ALA A 55 8.03 -10.73 10.59
C ALA A 55 8.09 -9.22 10.26
N GLU A 56 7.06 -8.74 9.58
CA GLU A 56 6.89 -7.31 9.29
C GLU A 56 6.47 -6.54 10.54
N LYS A 57 6.93 -5.30 10.68
CA LYS A 57 6.45 -4.35 11.67
C LYS A 57 6.06 -3.04 10.99
N LEU A 58 4.90 -2.52 11.35
CA LEU A 58 4.36 -1.25 10.90
C LEU A 58 4.14 -0.33 12.11
N LEU A 59 4.62 0.91 11.99
CA LEU A 59 4.19 2.04 12.81
C LEU A 59 3.31 2.93 11.92
N ASP A 60 2.06 3.10 12.30
CA ASP A 60 1.07 3.81 11.53
C ASP A 60 0.58 5.05 12.27
N TYR A 61 0.72 6.21 11.64
CA TYR A 61 0.33 7.53 12.13
C TYR A 61 -0.69 8.11 11.17
N GLU A 62 -1.86 8.46 11.70
CA GLU A 62 -2.91 9.10 10.92
C GLU A 62 -3.42 10.36 11.60
N ALA A 63 -3.78 11.34 10.81
CA ALA A 63 -4.50 12.53 11.26
C ALA A 63 -5.48 12.99 10.18
N GLY A 64 -6.70 13.31 10.58
CA GLY A 64 -7.72 13.70 9.63
C GLY A 64 -8.67 14.75 10.15
N TYR A 65 -9.29 15.43 9.20
CA TYR A 65 -10.32 16.42 9.42
C TYR A 65 -11.51 16.14 8.53
N THR A 66 -12.70 16.29 9.07
CA THR A 66 -13.96 16.16 8.31
C THR A 66 -14.85 17.36 8.60
N PHE A 67 -15.39 17.93 7.54
CA PHE A 67 -16.48 18.90 7.54
C PHE A 67 -17.72 18.28 6.92
N ALA A 68 -18.85 18.36 7.58
CA ALA A 68 -20.10 17.80 7.06
C ALA A 68 -21.28 18.73 7.31
N THR A 69 -22.10 18.90 6.28
CA THR A 69 -23.40 19.56 6.33
C THR A 69 -24.45 18.65 5.70
N HIS A 70 -25.70 19.11 5.58
CA HIS A 70 -26.76 18.32 4.94
C HIS A 70 -26.56 18.09 3.42
N TRP A 71 -25.73 18.91 2.74
CA TRP A 71 -25.51 18.85 1.31
C TRP A 71 -24.03 18.67 0.90
N LEU A 72 -23.10 18.85 1.84
CA LEU A 72 -21.66 18.79 1.58
C LEU A 72 -20.96 18.00 2.68
N THR A 73 -20.14 17.04 2.29
CA THR A 73 -19.13 16.42 3.13
C THR A 73 -17.77 16.60 2.48
N ALA A 74 -16.81 17.12 3.22
CA ALA A 74 -15.43 17.26 2.78
C ALA A 74 -14.50 16.73 3.87
N GLY A 75 -13.45 16.04 3.48
CA GLY A 75 -12.48 15.49 4.42
C GLY A 75 -11.09 15.42 3.82
N ALA A 76 -10.11 15.49 4.70
CA ALA A 76 -8.71 15.22 4.40
C ALA A 76 -8.15 14.29 5.48
N ASN A 77 -7.42 13.27 5.05
CA ASN A 77 -6.65 12.38 5.90
C ASN A 77 -5.19 12.42 5.47
N PHE A 78 -4.30 12.61 6.42
CA PHE A 78 -2.86 12.44 6.26
C PHE A 78 -2.46 11.15 6.96
N TYR A 79 -1.61 10.34 6.31
CA TYR A 79 -1.05 9.14 6.90
C TYR A 79 0.46 9.04 6.66
N TYR A 80 1.14 8.43 7.63
CA TYR A 80 2.54 8.04 7.54
C TYR A 80 2.71 6.64 8.15
N MET A 81 3.08 5.69 7.31
CA MET A 81 3.28 4.28 7.64
C MET A 81 4.77 3.96 7.52
N ASP A 82 5.43 3.66 8.62
CA ASP A 82 6.84 3.29 8.67
C ASP A 82 6.98 1.78 8.89
N TYR A 83 7.60 1.11 7.93
CA TYR A 83 7.74 -0.34 7.92
C TYR A 83 9.17 -0.77 8.21
N THR A 84 9.30 -1.79 9.04
CA THR A 84 10.54 -2.54 9.26
C THR A 84 10.35 -3.96 8.76
N ASP A 85 11.31 -4.48 8.01
CA ASP A 85 11.29 -5.83 7.41
C ASP A 85 10.01 -6.11 6.60
N GLN A 86 9.49 -5.11 5.86
CA GLN A 86 8.29 -5.29 5.03
C GLN A 86 8.51 -6.37 3.96
N LEU A 87 7.55 -7.29 3.81
CA LEU A 87 7.52 -8.25 2.70
C LEU A 87 6.93 -7.59 1.47
N VAL A 88 7.77 -7.34 0.46
CA VAL A 88 7.38 -6.70 -0.80
C VAL A 88 7.51 -7.67 -1.96
N LEU A 89 6.73 -7.46 -3.02
CA LEU A 89 6.82 -8.23 -4.26
C LEU A 89 8.16 -7.95 -4.94
N THR A 90 8.89 -9.01 -5.31
CA THR A 90 10.16 -8.90 -6.05
C THR A 90 9.97 -8.55 -7.53
N GLY A 91 8.78 -8.83 -8.07
CA GLY A 91 8.49 -8.80 -9.50
C GLY A 91 8.77 -10.12 -10.21
N ALA A 92 9.42 -11.08 -9.52
CA ALA A 92 9.63 -12.43 -10.03
C ALA A 92 8.48 -13.38 -9.66
N LEU A 93 8.35 -14.46 -10.42
CA LEU A 93 7.39 -15.53 -10.18
C LEU A 93 8.12 -16.84 -9.84
N ASN A 94 7.50 -17.68 -9.03
CA ASN A 94 7.96 -19.06 -8.82
C ASN A 94 7.57 -19.98 -10.01
N ASP A 95 7.97 -21.24 -9.95
CA ASP A 95 7.74 -22.24 -11.02
C ASP A 95 6.26 -22.50 -11.34
N ILE A 96 5.35 -22.11 -10.45
CA ILE A 96 3.89 -22.25 -10.64
C ILE A 96 3.18 -20.93 -10.91
N GLY A 97 3.94 -19.82 -11.13
CA GLY A 97 3.41 -18.51 -11.51
C GLY A 97 2.95 -17.64 -10.32
N GLU A 98 3.27 -18.01 -9.08
CA GLU A 98 2.98 -17.15 -7.91
C GLU A 98 4.08 -16.09 -7.71
N ALA A 99 3.67 -14.91 -7.26
CA ALA A 99 4.58 -13.80 -7.05
C ALA A 99 5.48 -14.02 -5.83
N LEU A 100 6.78 -13.89 -6.03
CA LEU A 100 7.78 -13.97 -4.97
C LEU A 100 7.83 -12.69 -4.14
N THR A 101 8.10 -12.84 -2.85
CA THR A 101 8.27 -11.73 -1.92
C THR A 101 9.60 -11.84 -1.18
N GLU A 102 10.16 -10.68 -0.82
CA GLU A 102 11.35 -10.58 0.03
C GLU A 102 11.17 -9.51 1.11
N ASN A 103 11.90 -9.62 2.21
CA ASN A 103 11.94 -8.58 3.21
C ASN A 103 12.84 -7.42 2.77
N VAL A 104 12.30 -6.20 2.82
CA VAL A 104 13.10 -4.98 2.73
C VAL A 104 13.26 -4.37 4.11
N PRO A 105 14.50 -3.98 4.52
CA PRO A 105 14.76 -3.56 5.89
C PRO A 105 13.91 -2.37 6.32
N ASP A 106 13.84 -1.33 5.46
CA ASP A 106 13.16 -0.08 5.73
C ASP A 106 12.35 0.38 4.51
N SER A 107 11.09 0.63 4.73
CA SER A 107 10.22 1.23 3.74
C SER A 107 9.17 2.13 4.40
N TYR A 108 8.56 3.01 3.63
CA TYR A 108 7.49 3.85 4.12
C TYR A 108 6.43 4.11 3.05
N ARG A 109 5.23 4.36 3.53
CA ARG A 109 4.12 4.89 2.75
C ARG A 109 3.60 6.14 3.44
N MET A 110 3.46 7.23 2.69
CA MET A 110 2.88 8.46 3.21
C MET A 110 1.98 9.07 2.15
N GLY A 111 0.98 9.78 2.59
CA GLY A 111 0.08 10.41 1.64
C GLY A 111 -0.97 11.28 2.27
N ILE A 112 -1.74 11.90 1.39
CA ILE A 112 -2.92 12.65 1.72
C ILE A 112 -4.10 12.08 0.90
N GLU A 113 -5.19 11.83 1.58
CA GLU A 113 -6.45 11.39 0.99
C GLU A 113 -7.47 12.50 1.15
N LEU A 114 -8.06 12.89 0.04
CA LEU A 114 -9.11 13.90 0.01
C LEU A 114 -10.43 13.24 -0.36
N MET A 115 -11.49 13.56 0.36
CA MET A 115 -12.85 13.13 0.05
C MET A 115 -13.77 14.33 -0.07
N LEU A 116 -14.65 14.28 -1.04
CA LEU A 116 -15.68 15.28 -1.27
C LEU A 116 -16.98 14.57 -1.68
N GLY A 117 -18.06 14.82 -0.95
CA GLY A 117 -19.41 14.39 -1.27
C GLY A 117 -20.32 15.58 -1.37
N ILE A 118 -20.95 15.78 -2.50
CA ILE A 118 -21.85 16.91 -2.77
C ILE A 118 -23.23 16.37 -3.12
N LYS A 119 -24.27 16.78 -2.38
CA LYS A 119 -25.66 16.43 -2.62
C LYS A 119 -26.51 17.70 -2.67
N PRO A 120 -26.42 18.49 -3.77
CA PRO A 120 -27.08 19.79 -3.87
C PRO A 120 -28.61 19.69 -3.95
N CYS A 121 -29.14 18.53 -4.36
CA CYS A 121 -30.56 18.26 -4.46
C CYS A 121 -30.88 16.78 -4.19
N LYS A 122 -32.16 16.44 -4.05
CA LYS A 122 -32.61 15.08 -3.66
C LYS A 122 -32.31 14.00 -4.72
N TRP A 123 -32.15 14.39 -5.98
CA TRP A 123 -32.00 13.47 -7.11
C TRP A 123 -30.56 13.34 -7.62
N PHE A 124 -29.58 14.13 -7.11
CA PHE A 124 -28.18 14.12 -7.56
C PHE A 124 -27.21 14.08 -6.38
N GLN A 125 -26.20 13.21 -6.48
CA GLN A 125 -25.06 13.14 -5.60
C GLN A 125 -23.77 12.94 -6.42
N TRP A 126 -22.72 13.65 -6.03
CA TRP A 126 -21.38 13.52 -6.58
C TRP A 126 -20.39 13.22 -5.48
N ASP A 127 -19.69 12.09 -5.58
CA ASP A 127 -18.65 11.67 -4.64
C ASP A 127 -17.30 11.64 -5.37
N ILE A 128 -16.28 12.23 -4.77
CA ILE A 128 -14.90 12.27 -5.26
C ILE A 128 -13.98 11.81 -4.15
N ASN A 129 -13.03 10.93 -4.49
CA ASN A 129 -11.92 10.58 -3.63
C ASN A 129 -10.62 10.70 -4.42
N ALA A 130 -9.65 11.43 -3.88
CA ALA A 130 -8.33 11.59 -4.47
C ALA A 130 -7.26 11.25 -3.44
N THR A 131 -6.27 10.46 -3.84
CA THR A 131 -5.13 10.09 -3.00
C THR A 131 -3.84 10.48 -3.70
N TRP A 132 -3.00 11.27 -3.03
CA TRP A 132 -1.59 11.45 -3.37
C TRP A 132 -0.75 10.71 -2.36
N SER A 133 0.10 9.81 -2.84
CA SER A 133 0.96 8.98 -2.00
C SER A 133 2.40 8.99 -2.46
N LYS A 134 3.29 8.68 -1.51
CA LYS A 134 4.70 8.42 -1.76
C LYS A 134 5.07 7.13 -1.05
N ASN A 135 5.34 6.09 -1.83
CA ASN A 135 5.60 4.74 -1.36
C ASN A 135 7.04 4.37 -1.72
N ARG A 136 7.94 4.22 -0.74
CA ARG A 136 9.38 4.07 -1.00
C ARG A 136 10.00 2.98 -0.14
N ILE A 137 10.95 2.26 -0.75
CA ILE A 137 11.92 1.41 -0.06
C ILE A 137 13.20 2.23 0.07
N LYS A 138 13.81 2.20 1.27
CA LYS A 138 15.11 2.83 1.53
C LYS A 138 16.22 1.78 1.35
N ASN A 139 17.33 2.17 0.70
CA ASN A 139 18.51 1.32 0.56
C ASN A 139 18.19 -0.06 -0.07
N PHE A 140 17.43 -0.07 -1.15
CA PHE A 140 17.08 -1.29 -1.88
C PHE A 140 18.31 -1.83 -2.64
N VAL A 141 18.54 -3.13 -2.54
CA VAL A 141 19.59 -3.83 -3.30
C VAL A 141 18.91 -4.72 -4.32
N GLU A 142 19.10 -4.39 -5.58
CA GLU A 142 18.63 -5.20 -6.71
C GLU A 142 19.70 -6.23 -7.06
N ASN A 143 19.31 -7.49 -7.13
CA ASN A 143 20.16 -8.59 -7.55
C ASN A 143 19.77 -9.00 -8.97
N ILE A 144 20.67 -8.77 -9.93
CA ILE A 144 20.46 -9.06 -11.35
C ILE A 144 21.27 -10.31 -11.70
N PRO A 145 20.60 -11.46 -11.94
CA PRO A 145 21.29 -12.67 -12.35
C PRO A 145 21.84 -12.51 -13.78
N ILE A 146 23.08 -12.94 -14.00
CA ILE A 146 23.76 -12.95 -15.29
C ILE A 146 23.85 -14.39 -15.75
N TYR A 147 23.31 -14.69 -16.93
CA TYR A 147 23.30 -16.02 -17.52
C TYR A 147 24.20 -16.09 -18.76
N ASP A 148 24.72 -17.27 -19.07
CA ASP A 148 25.36 -17.58 -20.37
C ASP A 148 24.30 -17.87 -21.46
N ASP A 149 24.79 -18.13 -22.67
CA ASP A 149 23.92 -18.44 -23.82
C ASP A 149 23.13 -19.77 -23.65
N ASP A 150 23.56 -20.63 -22.73
CA ASP A 150 22.91 -21.90 -22.35
C ASP A 150 22.01 -21.79 -21.10
N TRP A 151 21.74 -20.54 -20.64
CA TRP A 151 20.95 -20.23 -19.45
C TRP A 151 21.55 -20.75 -18.13
N ASN A 152 22.85 -20.99 -18.05
CA ASN A 152 23.52 -21.27 -16.77
C ASN A 152 23.81 -19.96 -16.06
N LEU A 153 23.54 -19.89 -14.76
CA LEU A 153 23.86 -18.73 -13.94
C LEU A 153 25.37 -18.58 -13.83
N LEU A 154 25.92 -17.47 -14.38
CA LEU A 154 27.33 -17.13 -14.32
C LEU A 154 27.68 -16.31 -13.07
N ASP A 155 26.85 -15.30 -12.77
CA ASP A 155 27.10 -14.34 -11.68
C ASP A 155 25.80 -13.65 -11.27
N VAL A 156 25.83 -12.91 -10.16
CA VAL A 156 24.73 -12.05 -9.70
C VAL A 156 25.28 -10.65 -9.44
N ALA A 157 24.96 -9.72 -10.32
CA ALA A 157 25.32 -8.31 -10.12
C ALA A 157 24.38 -7.66 -9.10
N SER A 158 24.93 -6.99 -8.09
CA SER A 158 24.15 -6.25 -7.09
C SER A 158 24.22 -4.74 -7.35
N VAL A 159 23.06 -4.11 -7.51
CA VAL A 159 22.92 -2.67 -7.72
C VAL A 159 22.21 -2.06 -6.51
N SER A 160 22.86 -1.10 -5.85
CA SER A 160 22.31 -0.42 -4.68
C SER A 160 21.58 0.86 -5.07
N HIS A 161 20.33 0.97 -4.66
CA HIS A 161 19.46 2.13 -4.85
C HIS A 161 19.18 2.79 -3.50
N LYS A 162 19.42 4.12 -3.40
CA LYS A 162 19.14 4.86 -2.13
C LYS A 162 17.66 4.91 -1.78
N SER A 163 16.81 4.97 -2.80
CA SER A 163 15.36 5.01 -2.62
C SER A 163 14.68 4.59 -3.91
N THR A 164 13.79 3.61 -3.84
CA THR A 164 12.99 3.13 -4.97
C THR A 164 11.49 3.15 -4.63
N ARG A 165 10.65 3.10 -5.65
CA ARG A 165 9.20 2.94 -5.46
C ARG A 165 8.86 1.50 -5.10
N ILE A 166 7.87 1.33 -4.25
CA ILE A 166 7.28 0.02 -4.00
C ILE A 166 6.47 -0.39 -5.23
N ALA A 167 6.69 -1.62 -5.71
CA ALA A 167 5.94 -2.17 -6.84
C ALA A 167 4.43 -2.09 -6.63
N PHE A 168 3.67 -1.91 -7.72
CA PHE A 168 2.19 -1.82 -7.74
C PHE A 168 1.60 -0.76 -6.81
N SER A 169 2.37 0.31 -6.51
CA SER A 169 1.95 1.39 -5.61
C SER A 169 1.95 2.72 -6.36
N PRO A 170 0.85 3.09 -7.03
CA PRO A 170 0.75 4.35 -7.77
C PRO A 170 0.81 5.54 -6.83
N ASP A 171 1.45 6.64 -7.29
CA ASP A 171 1.57 7.88 -6.51
C ASP A 171 0.26 8.70 -6.52
N PHE A 172 -0.68 8.42 -7.45
CA PHE A 172 -1.95 9.12 -7.55
C PHE A 172 -3.11 8.21 -7.91
N LEU A 173 -4.22 8.36 -7.19
CA LEU A 173 -5.50 7.70 -7.45
C LEU A 173 -6.62 8.74 -7.43
N LEU A 174 -7.57 8.64 -8.35
CA LEU A 174 -8.78 9.45 -8.35
C LEU A 174 -9.99 8.58 -8.67
N ASN A 175 -11.01 8.68 -7.83
CA ASN A 175 -12.30 8.02 -8.04
C ASN A 175 -13.40 9.06 -8.06
N ASN A 176 -14.33 8.93 -9.02
CA ASN A 176 -15.53 9.73 -9.12
C ASN A 176 -16.75 8.83 -9.20
N ARG A 177 -17.83 9.25 -8.56
CA ARG A 177 -19.13 8.62 -8.66
C ARG A 177 -20.21 9.68 -8.77
N PHE A 178 -20.96 9.67 -9.86
CA PHE A 178 -22.19 10.44 -10.05
C PHE A 178 -23.37 9.51 -9.82
N ALA A 179 -24.29 9.87 -8.96
CA ALA A 179 -25.49 9.10 -8.67
C ALA A 179 -26.74 9.95 -8.88
N PHE A 180 -27.72 9.37 -9.57
CA PHE A 180 -28.99 9.99 -9.89
C PHE A 180 -30.12 9.10 -9.37
N THR A 181 -31.04 9.68 -8.63
CA THR A 181 -32.21 8.98 -8.08
C THR A 181 -33.47 9.80 -8.36
N TYR A 182 -34.40 9.28 -9.14
CA TYR A 182 -35.63 9.97 -9.49
C TYR A 182 -36.80 8.99 -9.61
N GLN A 183 -37.87 9.20 -8.85
CA GLN A 183 -39.13 8.43 -8.92
C GLN A 183 -38.95 6.90 -8.91
N GLY A 184 -38.02 6.37 -8.06
CA GLY A 184 -37.72 4.95 -7.98
C GLY A 184 -36.73 4.42 -9.02
N PHE A 185 -36.27 5.27 -9.95
CA PHE A 185 -35.16 4.98 -10.84
C PHE A 185 -33.84 5.42 -10.22
N GLU A 186 -32.84 4.55 -10.29
CA GLU A 186 -31.48 4.83 -9.83
C GLU A 186 -30.49 4.53 -10.95
N ALA A 187 -29.55 5.47 -11.17
CA ALA A 187 -28.43 5.28 -12.09
C ALA A 187 -27.16 5.83 -11.46
N SER A 188 -26.04 5.19 -11.70
CA SER A 188 -24.74 5.71 -11.28
C SER A 188 -23.68 5.52 -12.37
N LEU A 189 -22.81 6.52 -12.49
CA LEU A 189 -21.62 6.48 -13.32
C LEU A 189 -20.40 6.58 -12.40
N GLN A 190 -19.49 5.61 -12.53
CA GLN A 190 -18.23 5.61 -11.80
C GLN A 190 -17.06 5.71 -12.78
N SER A 191 -16.05 6.47 -12.40
CA SER A 191 -14.77 6.52 -13.11
C SER A 191 -13.62 6.44 -12.12
N GLN A 192 -12.56 5.75 -12.52
CA GLN A 192 -11.34 5.61 -11.75
C GLN A 192 -10.14 5.96 -12.63
N PHE A 193 -9.25 6.76 -12.08
CA PHE A 193 -7.94 7.01 -12.67
C PHE A 193 -6.87 6.48 -11.72
N VAL A 194 -5.96 5.68 -12.26
CA VAL A 194 -4.79 5.14 -11.57
C VAL A 194 -3.55 5.73 -12.23
N GLY A 195 -2.71 6.40 -11.45
CA GLY A 195 -1.45 6.95 -11.91
C GLY A 195 -0.45 5.88 -12.29
N LYS A 196 0.73 6.30 -12.77
CA LYS A 196 1.83 5.40 -13.13
C LYS A 196 2.22 4.54 -11.94
N GLN A 197 2.44 3.25 -12.20
CA GLN A 197 2.98 2.28 -11.25
C GLN A 197 4.05 1.42 -11.92
N TYR A 198 4.94 0.86 -11.13
CA TYR A 198 6.01 -0.02 -11.60
C TYR A 198 5.70 -1.46 -11.22
N MET A 199 6.14 -2.40 -12.04
CA MET A 199 5.96 -3.83 -11.78
C MET A 199 7.02 -4.40 -10.83
N THR A 200 8.17 -3.72 -10.73
CA THR A 200 9.30 -4.12 -9.88
C THR A 200 9.70 -2.98 -8.95
N ASN A 201 10.42 -3.30 -7.87
CA ASN A 201 10.95 -2.31 -6.93
C ASN A 201 12.19 -1.58 -7.46
N ALA A 202 12.78 -2.01 -8.58
CA ALA A 202 13.93 -1.39 -9.21
C ALA A 202 13.58 -0.20 -10.11
N GLU A 203 12.30 0.13 -10.26
CA GLU A 203 11.79 1.20 -11.14
C GLU A 203 12.18 1.01 -12.62
N VAL A 204 12.46 -0.21 -13.06
CA VAL A 204 12.74 -0.49 -14.47
C VAL A 204 11.47 -0.26 -15.27
N GLU A 205 11.55 0.64 -16.25
CA GLU A 205 10.48 0.77 -17.25
C GLU A 205 10.60 -0.43 -18.20
N ALA A 206 9.51 -1.17 -18.39
CA ALA A 206 9.45 -2.16 -19.45
C ALA A 206 9.68 -1.44 -20.79
N LEU A 207 10.69 -1.86 -21.52
CA LEU A 207 11.00 -1.39 -22.89
C LEU A 207 9.89 -1.84 -23.85
#